data_a35026ff4e21a248b99ac1f6ecc7f9ff
#
_entry.id   a35026ff4e21a248b99ac1f6ecc7f9ff
#
_cell.length_a   1.000
_cell.length_b   1.000
_cell.length_c   1.000
_cell.angle_alpha   90.00
_cell.angle_beta   90.00
_cell.angle_gamma   90.00
#
_symmetry.space_group_name_H-M   'P 1'
#
loop_
_entity.id
_entity.type
_entity.pdbx_description
1 polymer ?
#
loop_
_entity_poly.entity_id
_entity_poly.type
_entity_poly.pdbx_seq_one_letter_code
_entity_poly.pdbx_strand_id
1 'polypeptide(L)'
;ALSQAKGKYSLQVAVFEPNDDFWEHKQAAAEYCEFLRKKGYEAYYHHASASSMVTVGSFGPEAVVNMPQGLPRYSAVVLALQKDDLLKYNLLNGGVYYVRDGKGGRTPVPSRLVEIPRNPSAQP
;
A
#
# COMPACT_ATOMS: atom_id res chain seq x y z
N ALA A 1 -12.67 -4.99 -2.60
CA ALA A 1 -11.35 -5.36 -3.14
C ALA A 1 -10.74 -4.20 -3.91
N LEU A 2 -9.42 -4.17 -3.97
CA LEU A 2 -8.70 -3.09 -4.65
C LEU A 2 -9.07 -3.00 -6.13
N SER A 3 -9.34 -4.12 -6.77
CA SER A 3 -9.74 -4.12 -8.19
C SER A 3 -11.02 -3.33 -8.46
N GLN A 4 -11.78 -3.00 -7.44
CA GLN A 4 -12.99 -2.19 -7.55
C GLN A 4 -12.69 -0.68 -7.53
N ALA A 5 -11.49 -0.28 -7.15
CA ALA A 5 -11.09 1.12 -7.21
C ALA A 5 -10.97 1.56 -8.66
N LYS A 6 -11.35 2.79 -8.95
CA LYS A 6 -11.48 3.26 -10.34
C LYS A 6 -10.22 3.84 -10.92
N GLY A 7 -9.26 4.22 -10.09
CA GLY A 7 -8.05 4.87 -10.55
C GLY A 7 -7.02 3.90 -11.10
N LYS A 8 -5.85 4.41 -11.42
CA LYS A 8 -4.71 3.62 -11.87
C LYS A 8 -3.81 3.21 -10.71
N TYR A 9 -3.72 4.03 -9.67
CA TYR A 9 -2.82 3.83 -8.53
C TYR A 9 -3.56 3.89 -7.21
N SER A 10 -3.00 3.21 -6.22
CA SER A 10 -3.42 3.32 -4.83
C SER A 10 -2.17 3.31 -3.94
N LEU A 11 -2.24 3.88 -2.74
CA LEU A 11 -1.09 3.98 -1.85
C LEU A 11 -1.02 2.73 -0.96
N GLN A 12 -0.01 1.89 -1.16
CA GLN A 12 0.17 0.69 -0.36
C GLN A 12 0.71 1.06 1.02
N VAL A 13 -0.04 0.70 2.06
CA VAL A 13 0.28 1.04 3.44
C VAL A 13 0.54 -0.19 4.31
N ALA A 14 0.22 -1.38 3.83
CA ALA A 14 0.46 -2.60 4.59
C ALA A 14 0.54 -3.81 3.68
N VAL A 15 1.36 -4.77 4.08
CA VAL A 15 1.48 -6.07 3.45
C VAL A 15 1.40 -7.12 4.55
N PHE A 16 0.66 -8.19 4.29
CA PHE A 16 0.54 -9.33 5.19
C PHE A 16 1.01 -10.57 4.47
N GLU A 17 1.99 -11.25 5.03
CA GLU A 17 2.59 -12.45 4.47
C GLU A 17 2.52 -13.57 5.50
N PRO A 18 2.29 -14.82 5.09
CA PRO A 18 2.35 -15.94 6.03
C PRO A 18 3.79 -16.15 6.50
N ASN A 19 3.92 -16.54 7.77
CA ASN A 19 5.20 -16.97 8.34
C ASN A 19 4.91 -18.08 9.36
N ASP A 20 5.90 -18.52 10.12
CA ASP A 20 5.72 -19.62 11.06
C ASP A 20 4.65 -19.36 12.12
N ASP A 21 4.42 -18.08 12.43
CA ASP A 21 3.45 -17.67 13.47
C ASP A 21 2.19 -17.03 12.89
N PHE A 22 2.09 -16.91 11.57
CA PHE A 22 1.03 -16.12 10.95
C PHE A 22 0.58 -16.72 9.62
N TRP A 23 -0.63 -17.26 9.62
CA TRP A 23 -1.20 -17.95 8.46
C TRP A 23 -2.29 -17.15 7.74
N GLU A 24 -2.94 -16.26 8.47
CA GLU A 24 -4.22 -15.67 8.06
C GLU A 24 -4.01 -14.33 7.38
N HIS A 25 -3.11 -14.28 6.36
CA HIS A 25 -2.80 -13.00 5.71
C HIS A 25 -4.03 -12.35 5.07
N LYS A 26 -4.95 -13.16 4.53
CA LYS A 26 -6.16 -12.62 3.91
C LYS A 26 -7.10 -11.99 4.93
N GLN A 27 -7.29 -12.68 6.05
CA GLN A 27 -8.13 -12.16 7.12
C GLN A 27 -7.53 -10.92 7.75
N ALA A 28 -6.22 -10.93 8.01
CA ALA A 28 -5.54 -9.79 8.61
C ALA A 28 -5.64 -8.55 7.71
N ALA A 29 -5.47 -8.72 6.41
CA ALA A 29 -5.59 -7.61 5.47
C ALA A 29 -7.02 -7.06 5.46
N ALA A 30 -8.02 -7.95 5.44
CA ALA A 30 -9.41 -7.51 5.45
C ALA A 30 -9.75 -6.75 6.75
N GLU A 31 -9.27 -7.23 7.88
CA GLU A 31 -9.49 -6.57 9.17
C GLU A 31 -8.80 -5.21 9.24
N TYR A 32 -7.58 -5.11 8.74
CA TYR A 32 -6.87 -3.83 8.74
C TYR A 32 -7.52 -2.84 7.77
N CYS A 33 -7.99 -3.32 6.63
CA CYS A 33 -8.75 -2.50 5.70
C CYS A 33 -10.01 -1.93 6.38
N GLU A 34 -10.72 -2.78 7.10
CA GLU A 34 -11.91 -2.36 7.84
C GLU A 34 -11.57 -1.34 8.93
N PHE A 35 -10.46 -1.56 9.65
CA PHE A 35 -9.98 -0.62 10.64
C PHE A 35 -9.76 0.76 10.03
N LEU A 36 -9.08 0.83 8.88
CA LEU A 36 -8.84 2.10 8.20
C LEU A 36 -10.13 2.74 7.72
N ARG A 37 -11.06 1.95 7.20
CA ARG A 37 -12.37 2.48 6.77
C ARG A 37 -13.13 3.11 7.92
N LYS A 38 -13.08 2.50 9.10
CA LYS A 38 -13.72 3.05 10.30
C LYS A 38 -13.06 4.34 10.75
N LYS A 39 -11.80 4.57 10.40
CA LYS A 39 -11.11 5.82 10.66
C LYS A 39 -11.39 6.89 9.60
N GLY A 40 -12.17 6.56 8.57
CA GLY A 40 -12.53 7.50 7.53
C GLY A 40 -11.69 7.44 6.25
N TYR A 41 -10.78 6.48 6.15
CA TYR A 41 -9.95 6.34 4.96
C TYR A 41 -10.65 5.53 3.87
N GLU A 42 -10.37 5.88 2.63
CA GLU A 42 -10.80 5.10 1.48
C GLU A 42 -9.81 3.93 1.30
N ALA A 43 -10.06 2.82 1.97
CA ALA A 43 -9.13 1.70 2.02
C ALA A 43 -9.61 0.53 1.18
N TYR A 44 -8.66 -0.18 0.61
CA TYR A 44 -8.89 -1.36 -0.22
C TYR A 44 -7.92 -2.46 0.18
N TYR A 45 -8.25 -3.69 -0.16
CA TYR A 45 -7.35 -4.83 0.00
C TYR A 45 -7.24 -5.60 -1.31
N HIS A 46 -6.11 -6.28 -1.46
CA HIS A 46 -5.87 -7.18 -2.59
C HIS A 46 -5.21 -8.45 -2.07
N HIS A 47 -5.85 -9.59 -2.34
CA HIS A 47 -5.32 -10.90 -1.95
C HIS A 47 -4.60 -11.54 -3.13
N ALA A 48 -3.31 -11.81 -2.97
CA ALA A 48 -2.55 -12.66 -3.88
C ALA A 48 -2.36 -14.03 -3.23
N SER A 49 -1.73 -14.95 -3.94
CA SER A 49 -1.58 -16.33 -3.45
C SER A 49 -0.68 -16.42 -2.21
N ALA A 50 0.36 -15.58 -2.13
CA ALA A 50 1.35 -15.65 -1.06
C ALA A 50 1.37 -14.44 -0.15
N SER A 51 0.54 -13.42 -0.43
CA SER A 51 0.48 -12.22 0.39
C SER A 51 -0.81 -11.47 0.13
N SER A 52 -1.13 -10.56 1.04
CA SER A 52 -2.25 -9.64 0.84
C SER A 52 -1.75 -8.23 1.16
N MET A 53 -2.26 -7.25 0.44
CA MET A 53 -1.90 -5.85 0.71
C MET A 53 -3.13 -5.02 1.02
N VAL A 54 -2.90 -3.93 1.75
CA VAL A 54 -3.92 -2.93 2.03
C VAL A 54 -3.42 -1.60 1.48
N THR A 55 -4.30 -0.91 0.77
CA THR A 55 -3.98 0.36 0.13
C THR A 55 -5.01 1.40 0.48
N VAL A 56 -4.65 2.67 0.29
CA VAL A 56 -5.53 3.81 0.57
C VAL A 56 -5.57 4.70 -0.67
N GLY A 57 -6.78 5.13 -1.00
CA GLY A 57 -7.03 6.05 -2.09
C GLY A 57 -7.07 5.39 -3.44
N SER A 58 -7.53 6.15 -4.41
CA SER A 58 -7.61 5.74 -5.81
C SER A 58 -7.22 6.95 -6.64
N PHE A 59 -6.11 6.86 -7.36
CA PHE A 59 -5.51 7.99 -8.06
C PHE A 59 -5.33 7.67 -9.53
N GLY A 60 -5.48 8.69 -10.35
CA GLY A 60 -5.22 8.57 -11.79
C GLY A 60 -3.72 8.71 -12.10
N PRO A 61 -3.37 8.76 -13.40
CA PRO A 61 -1.97 8.88 -13.82
C PRO A 61 -1.27 10.12 -13.26
N GLU A 62 -2.01 11.16 -12.93
CA GLU A 62 -1.48 12.41 -12.37
C GLU A 62 -0.84 12.23 -10.99
N ALA A 63 -1.04 11.07 -10.35
CA ALA A 63 -0.42 10.78 -9.06
C ALA A 63 1.10 10.69 -9.15
N VAL A 64 1.63 10.42 -10.33
CA VAL A 64 3.06 10.37 -10.60
C VAL A 64 3.40 11.53 -11.52
N VAL A 65 4.26 12.43 -11.04
CA VAL A 65 4.65 13.62 -11.77
C VAL A 65 6.04 13.40 -12.36
N ASN A 66 6.13 13.44 -13.68
CA ASN A 66 7.41 13.33 -14.37
C ASN A 66 8.16 14.66 -14.25
N MET A 67 9.41 14.58 -13.82
CA MET A 67 10.26 15.75 -13.67
C MET A 67 11.17 15.88 -14.89
N PRO A 68 11.49 17.11 -15.32
CA PRO A 68 12.43 17.31 -16.44
C PRO A 68 13.79 16.70 -16.17
N GLN A 69 14.20 16.66 -14.90
CA GLN A 69 15.46 16.06 -14.48
C GLN A 69 15.19 15.24 -13.21
N GLY A 70 15.84 14.10 -13.11
CA GLY A 70 15.74 13.25 -11.94
C GLY A 70 14.58 12.26 -12.01
N LEU A 71 14.29 11.64 -10.89
CA LEU A 71 13.25 10.61 -10.79
C LEU A 71 11.87 11.24 -10.72
N PRO A 72 10.83 10.53 -11.19
CA PRO A 72 9.46 11.00 -11.01
C PRO A 72 9.14 11.19 -9.54
N ARG A 73 8.21 12.08 -9.27
CA ARG A 73 7.72 12.36 -7.92
C ARG A 73 6.25 12.03 -7.81
N TYR A 74 5.81 11.77 -6.59
CA TYR A 74 4.38 11.66 -6.32
C TYR A 74 3.74 13.04 -6.31
N SER A 75 2.45 13.09 -6.65
CA SER A 75 1.69 14.33 -6.60
C SER A 75 1.58 14.85 -5.16
N ALA A 76 1.19 16.12 -5.02
CA ALA A 76 1.03 16.74 -3.71
C ALA A 76 0.00 16.00 -2.85
N VAL A 77 -1.06 15.49 -3.46
CA VAL A 77 -2.10 14.73 -2.73
C VAL A 77 -1.51 13.46 -2.13
N VAL A 78 -0.72 12.71 -2.91
CA VAL A 78 -0.09 11.48 -2.43
C VAL A 78 0.94 11.80 -1.34
N LEU A 79 1.75 12.83 -1.55
CA LEU A 79 2.74 13.23 -0.54
C LEU A 79 2.08 13.65 0.77
N ALA A 80 0.93 14.30 0.71
CA ALA A 80 0.17 14.66 1.90
C ALA A 80 -0.32 13.42 2.66
N LEU A 81 -0.78 12.40 1.94
CA LEU A 81 -1.18 11.15 2.57
C LEU A 81 -0.01 10.45 3.24
N GLN A 82 1.18 10.50 2.63
CA GLN A 82 2.37 9.89 3.22
C GLN A 82 2.83 10.58 4.51
N LYS A 83 2.31 11.76 4.82
CA LYS A 83 2.58 12.44 6.09
C LYS A 83 1.60 12.06 7.19
N ASP A 84 0.52 11.39 6.86
CA ASP A 84 -0.46 10.91 7.84
C ASP A 84 0.18 9.85 8.73
N ASP A 85 -0.01 9.95 10.04
CA ASP A 85 0.62 9.06 11.01
C ASP A 85 0.26 7.59 10.80
N LEU A 86 -0.94 7.30 10.29
CA LEU A 86 -1.34 5.92 10.00
C LEU A 86 -0.90 5.43 8.64
N LEU A 87 -0.52 6.33 7.72
CA LEU A 87 -0.28 5.98 6.33
C LEU A 87 1.18 6.17 5.90
N LYS A 88 2.03 6.71 6.75
CA LYS A 88 3.38 7.09 6.33
C LYS A 88 4.32 5.92 6.08
N TYR A 89 4.08 4.78 6.70
CA TYR A 89 4.92 3.60 6.54
C TYR A 89 4.17 2.47 5.87
N ASN A 90 4.93 1.59 5.21
CA ASN A 90 4.40 0.35 4.67
C ASN A 90 4.62 -0.73 5.72
N LEU A 91 3.54 -1.15 6.38
CA LEU A 91 3.63 -2.10 7.48
C LEU A 91 3.78 -3.53 6.94
N LEU A 92 4.55 -4.34 7.64
CA LEU A 92 4.67 -5.78 7.36
C LEU A 92 4.11 -6.54 8.54
N ASN A 93 3.05 -7.30 8.31
CA ASN A 93 2.33 -8.08 9.33
C ASN A 93 1.97 -7.23 10.56
N GLY A 94 1.59 -5.97 10.31
CA GLY A 94 1.13 -5.06 11.35
C GLY A 94 2.22 -4.24 12.04
N GLY A 95 3.50 -4.51 11.75
CA GLY A 95 4.62 -3.76 12.31
C GLY A 95 5.34 -2.94 11.26
N VAL A 96 6.09 -1.93 11.71
CA VAL A 96 6.88 -1.12 10.78
C VAL A 96 7.99 -1.97 10.17
N TYR A 97 8.08 -1.94 8.84
CA TYR A 97 9.11 -2.67 8.11
C TYR A 97 10.33 -1.77 7.95
N TYR A 98 11.49 -2.30 8.30
CA TYR A 98 12.76 -1.58 8.20
C TYR A 98 13.69 -2.26 7.21
N VAL A 99 14.45 -1.44 6.47
CA VAL A 99 15.57 -1.93 5.67
C VAL A 99 16.86 -1.40 6.26
N ARG A 100 17.94 -2.18 6.13
CA ARG A 100 19.26 -1.76 6.60
C ARG A 100 19.84 -0.73 5.65
N ASP A 101 20.45 0.32 6.18
CA ASP A 101 20.98 1.42 5.40
C ASP A 101 22.47 1.23 5.02
N GLY A 102 23.07 0.12 5.38
CA GLY A 102 24.48 -0.14 5.09
C GLY A 102 25.45 0.53 6.05
N LYS A 103 24.96 1.32 6.99
CA LYS A 103 25.78 2.04 7.98
C LYS A 103 25.48 1.59 9.40
N GLY A 104 24.90 0.41 9.56
CA GLY A 104 24.53 -0.10 10.85
C GLY A 104 23.16 0.38 11.37
N GLY A 105 22.50 1.27 10.63
CA GLY A 105 21.18 1.76 10.99
C GLY A 105 20.06 1.05 10.24
N ARG A 106 18.84 1.39 10.59
CA ARG A 106 17.63 0.90 9.91
C ARG A 106 16.77 2.09 9.50
N THR A 107 16.16 1.98 8.32
CA THR A 107 15.25 3.00 7.82
C THR A 107 13.87 2.37 7.61
N PRO A 108 12.81 2.97 8.16
CA PRO A 108 11.47 2.45 7.92
C PRO A 108 11.09 2.59 6.44
N VAL A 109 10.42 1.57 5.92
CA VAL A 109 9.97 1.58 4.52
C VAL A 109 8.72 2.47 4.45
N PRO A 110 8.72 3.51 3.62
CA PRO A 110 7.54 4.37 3.48
C PRO A 110 6.44 3.67 2.70
N SER A 111 5.21 4.15 2.88
CA SER A 111 4.12 3.76 1.99
C SER A 111 4.47 4.18 0.56
N ARG A 112 3.92 3.46 -0.42
CA ARG A 112 4.27 3.71 -1.83
C ARG A 112 3.06 3.49 -2.73
N LEU A 113 3.04 4.18 -3.86
CA LEU A 113 2.03 3.92 -4.88
C LEU A 113 2.28 2.58 -5.55
N VAL A 114 1.20 1.87 -5.78
CA VAL A 114 1.20 0.65 -6.59
C VAL A 114 0.11 0.79 -7.64
N GLU A 115 0.30 0.10 -8.77
CA GLU A 115 -0.76 0.04 -9.76
C GLU A 115 -1.90 -0.82 -9.24
N ILE A 116 -3.11 -0.36 -9.47
CA ILE A 116 -4.29 -1.13 -9.10
C ILE A 116 -4.37 -2.34 -10.02
N PRO A 117 -4.37 -3.56 -9.47
CA PRO A 117 -4.41 -4.75 -10.31
C PRO A 117 -5.68 -4.79 -11.15
N ARG A 118 -5.49 -5.02 -12.45
CA ARG A 118 -6.57 -5.33 -13.37
C ARG A 118 -6.27 -6.73 -13.86
N ASN A 119 -7.15 -7.63 -13.59
CA ASN A 119 -6.90 -9.02 -13.91
C ASN A 119 -7.80 -9.46 -15.06
N PRO A 120 -7.35 -9.32 -16.31
CA PRO A 120 -8.14 -9.74 -17.45
C PRO A 120 -8.45 -11.22 -17.45
N SER A 121 -7.58 -12.04 -16.84
CA SER A 121 -7.81 -13.48 -16.77
C SER A 121 -8.78 -13.88 -15.69
N ALA A 122 -8.99 -13.07 -14.67
CA ALA A 122 -10.04 -13.27 -13.68
C ALA A 122 -11.39 -12.89 -14.25
N GLN A 123 -11.37 -12.22 -15.33
CA GLN A 123 -12.56 -11.92 -16.08
C GLN A 123 -12.73 -13.04 -17.06
N PRO A 124 -13.80 -13.75 -16.94
CA PRO A 124 -14.01 -14.92 -17.79
C PRO A 124 -13.91 -14.58 -19.22
#